data_34ccd16d3daf37b74b6eeeb3a0d8a7e4
#
_entry.id   34ccd16d3daf37b74b6eeeb3a0d8a7e4
#
_cell.length_a   1.000
_cell.length_b   1.000
_cell.length_c   1.000
_cell.angle_alpha   90.00
_cell.angle_beta   90.00
_cell.angle_gamma   90.00
#
_symmetry.space_group_name_H-M   'P 1'
#
loop_
_entity.id
_entity.type
_entity.pdbx_description
1 polymer ?
#
loop_
_entity_poly.entity_id
_entity_poly.type
_entity_poly.pdbx_seq_one_letter_code
_entity_poly.pdbx_strand_id
1 'polypeptide(L)'
;MKNLIKLIIISLSLAVFPNDLLSIYEEALDKDPEFNSKKADLAISKEFLNQSRSGLMPQLRVTGGTNWNEYYQERELQNSYNTFSFGLNLSQPLFRLDKWFLNKQAKENLQAAEAQFAYQQQELIIKVTRAYFKVLSAKANLEAKVATEKALQNQYDSVLERFNTGSVSRIDLAEAKAALNRAESDRVQAEGNVDISYEELNSIVGRQINIITPLNTSLDFEAPRTEVGNDVNKGLTNNYLIIEAKNRLEAADANTKSKSSNYLPKIDLNANANQRTSKQFTFDGVNSSIDLPFTIPEETENRIYSIQFSMPLFTSGLNNSERRQALLQEVKSEEQLILIERGIVQQIRTLHTALRTAELNIASLKSAVQSSKDALEATRLGYELNSRNLIDLLQAEKNYSESINNLSQATYGFIVTSLQYKQAIGNLVPSDVVELNKQFK
;
A
#
# COMPACT_ATOMS: atom_id res chain seq x y z
N MET A 1 -7.90 63.46 -3.69
CA MET A 1 -6.89 62.64 -2.99
C MET A 1 -6.83 61.29 -3.66
N LYS A 2 -5.71 61.02 -4.32
CA LYS A 2 -5.48 59.87 -5.22
C LYS A 2 -5.11 58.65 -4.38
N ASN A 3 -5.97 57.62 -4.37
CA ASN A 3 -5.61 56.32 -3.82
C ASN A 3 -5.02 55.44 -4.94
N LEU A 4 -3.72 55.23 -4.85
CA LEU A 4 -2.96 54.28 -5.68
C LEU A 4 -3.29 52.86 -5.22
N ILE A 5 -4.05 52.11 -5.99
CA ILE A 5 -4.21 50.67 -5.87
C ILE A 5 -2.93 50.04 -6.44
N LYS A 6 -2.01 49.58 -5.59
CA LYS A 6 -0.89 48.74 -5.98
C LYS A 6 -1.43 47.35 -6.27
N LEU A 7 -1.54 47.02 -7.53
CA LEU A 7 -1.76 45.68 -8.05
C LEU A 7 -0.48 44.85 -7.80
N ILE A 8 -0.46 44.07 -6.75
CA ILE A 8 0.58 43.06 -6.54
C ILE A 8 0.25 41.89 -7.48
N ILE A 9 0.92 41.87 -8.63
CA ILE A 9 0.98 40.70 -9.48
C ILE A 9 1.87 39.69 -8.76
N ILE A 10 1.25 38.75 -8.04
CA ILE A 10 1.92 37.55 -7.57
C ILE A 10 2.18 36.74 -8.83
N SER A 11 3.38 36.85 -9.38
CA SER A 11 3.89 35.91 -10.36
C SER A 11 4.03 34.57 -9.66
N LEU A 12 3.01 33.73 -9.84
CA LEU A 12 3.09 32.31 -9.54
C LEU A 12 4.14 31.74 -10.50
N SER A 13 5.40 31.74 -10.09
CA SER A 13 6.42 30.96 -10.77
C SER A 13 5.93 29.51 -10.67
N LEU A 14 5.39 28.97 -11.76
CA LEU A 14 5.30 27.56 -11.98
C LEU A 14 6.72 27.02 -11.81
N ALA A 15 7.03 26.55 -10.61
CA ALA A 15 8.21 25.75 -10.36
C ALA A 15 8.04 24.55 -11.30
N VAL A 16 8.79 24.57 -12.40
CA VAL A 16 8.97 23.37 -13.24
C VAL A 16 9.78 22.44 -12.37
N PHE A 17 9.10 21.63 -11.59
CA PHE A 17 9.75 20.54 -10.87
C PHE A 17 10.39 19.64 -11.93
N PRO A 18 11.67 19.33 -11.82
CA PRO A 18 12.25 18.34 -12.70
C PRO A 18 11.45 17.05 -12.51
N ASN A 19 10.84 16.53 -13.60
CA ASN A 19 10.13 15.24 -13.54
C ASN A 19 11.17 14.10 -13.53
N ASP A 20 12.06 14.14 -12.55
CA ASP A 20 13.01 13.08 -12.25
C ASP A 20 12.40 12.07 -11.27
N LEU A 21 13.05 10.92 -11.10
CA LEU A 21 12.54 9.85 -10.28
C LEU A 21 12.29 10.29 -8.83
N LEU A 22 13.18 11.13 -8.27
CA LEU A 22 13.06 11.59 -6.88
C LEU A 22 11.83 12.49 -6.70
N SER A 23 11.63 13.48 -7.58
CA SER A 23 10.49 14.40 -7.48
C SER A 23 9.15 13.66 -7.64
N ILE A 24 9.10 12.66 -8.53
CA ILE A 24 7.90 11.82 -8.72
C ILE A 24 7.65 10.95 -7.49
N TYR A 25 8.69 10.42 -6.86
CA TYR A 25 8.55 9.66 -5.61
C TYR A 25 8.06 10.55 -4.45
N GLU A 26 8.61 11.76 -4.30
CA GLU A 26 8.17 12.71 -3.28
C GLU A 26 6.71 13.12 -3.47
N GLU A 27 6.30 13.33 -4.72
CA GLU A 27 4.89 13.62 -5.04
C GLU A 27 3.98 12.41 -4.76
N ALA A 28 4.42 11.19 -5.06
CA ALA A 28 3.67 9.97 -4.79
C ALA A 28 3.46 9.73 -3.27
N LEU A 29 4.40 10.13 -2.40
CA LEU A 29 4.23 10.06 -0.94
C LEU A 29 3.00 10.87 -0.44
N ASP A 30 2.64 11.94 -1.14
CA ASP A 30 1.50 12.78 -0.77
C ASP A 30 0.22 12.42 -1.54
N LYS A 31 0.35 11.94 -2.77
CA LYS A 31 -0.77 11.83 -3.71
C LYS A 31 -1.25 10.40 -3.96
N ASP A 32 -0.40 9.37 -3.78
CA ASP A 32 -0.82 8.00 -4.06
C ASP A 32 -1.95 7.57 -3.11
N PRO A 33 -3.15 7.22 -3.65
CA PRO A 33 -4.31 6.90 -2.80
C PRO A 33 -4.13 5.60 -2.01
N GLU A 34 -3.39 4.63 -2.57
CA GLU A 34 -3.11 3.36 -1.91
C GLU A 34 -2.21 3.58 -0.70
N PHE A 35 -1.13 4.37 -0.86
CA PHE A 35 -0.24 4.73 0.23
C PHE A 35 -0.96 5.53 1.32
N ASN A 36 -1.79 6.51 0.95
CA ASN A 36 -2.58 7.30 1.89
C ASN A 36 -3.61 6.44 2.65
N SER A 37 -4.20 5.44 1.99
CA SER A 37 -5.05 4.45 2.66
C SER A 37 -4.27 3.67 3.74
N LYS A 38 -3.04 3.23 3.46
CA LYS A 38 -2.18 2.54 4.43
C LYS A 38 -1.75 3.43 5.60
N LYS A 39 -1.54 4.71 5.34
CA LYS A 39 -1.29 5.72 6.39
C LYS A 39 -2.51 5.89 7.30
N ALA A 40 -3.72 5.83 6.75
CA ALA A 40 -4.96 5.84 7.52
C ALA A 40 -5.13 4.53 8.33
N ASP A 41 -4.80 3.35 7.79
CA ASP A 41 -4.81 2.08 8.51
C ASP A 41 -3.91 2.12 9.76
N LEU A 42 -2.71 2.73 9.65
CA LEU A 42 -1.83 2.95 10.79
C LEU A 42 -2.46 3.89 11.83
N ALA A 43 -3.09 4.98 11.40
CA ALA A 43 -3.78 5.90 12.32
C ALA A 43 -4.95 5.21 13.04
N ILE A 44 -5.73 4.37 12.34
CA ILE A 44 -6.78 3.55 12.93
C ILE A 44 -6.21 2.61 14.01
N SER A 45 -5.08 1.97 13.75
CA SER A 45 -4.42 1.07 14.72
C SER A 45 -3.97 1.81 15.98
N LYS A 46 -3.54 3.09 15.87
CA LYS A 46 -3.23 3.96 17.02
C LYS A 46 -4.48 4.24 17.85
N GLU A 47 -5.63 4.48 17.20
CA GLU A 47 -6.89 4.70 17.92
C GLU A 47 -7.40 3.44 18.61
N PHE A 48 -7.20 2.24 18.03
CA PHE A 48 -7.50 0.99 18.74
C PHE A 48 -6.69 0.83 20.04
N LEU A 49 -5.40 1.24 20.06
CA LEU A 49 -4.63 1.25 21.29
C LEU A 49 -5.21 2.25 22.30
N ASN A 50 -5.62 3.46 21.88
CA ASN A 50 -6.25 4.45 22.74
C ASN A 50 -7.58 3.93 23.31
N GLN A 51 -8.40 3.27 22.49
CA GLN A 51 -9.65 2.63 22.93
C GLN A 51 -9.38 1.52 23.97
N SER A 52 -8.36 0.70 23.76
CA SER A 52 -8.02 -0.35 24.72
C SER A 52 -7.52 0.20 26.05
N ARG A 53 -6.77 1.32 26.03
CA ARG A 53 -6.34 2.07 27.23
C ARG A 53 -7.54 2.65 27.98
N SER A 54 -8.51 3.19 27.26
CA SER A 54 -9.72 3.74 27.88
C SER A 54 -10.50 2.69 28.67
N GLY A 55 -10.41 1.42 28.29
CA GLY A 55 -10.97 0.31 29.03
C GLY A 55 -10.37 0.08 30.43
N LEU A 56 -9.19 0.65 30.72
CA LEU A 56 -8.50 0.62 32.02
C LEU A 56 -8.69 1.93 32.84
N MET A 57 -9.26 2.97 32.22
CA MET A 57 -9.43 4.28 32.81
C MET A 57 -10.83 4.45 33.44
N PRO A 58 -11.04 5.46 34.32
CA PRO A 58 -12.36 5.77 34.84
C PRO A 58 -13.34 6.14 33.73
N GLN A 59 -14.54 5.60 33.78
CA GLN A 59 -15.64 5.92 32.86
C GLN A 59 -16.72 6.63 33.62
N LEU A 60 -17.03 7.88 33.26
CA LEU A 60 -18.14 8.66 33.80
C LEU A 60 -19.27 8.67 32.77
N ARG A 61 -20.48 8.30 33.26
CA ARG A 61 -21.68 8.28 32.43
C ARG A 61 -22.77 9.07 33.11
N VAL A 62 -23.43 9.94 32.37
CA VAL A 62 -24.67 10.60 32.74
C VAL A 62 -25.84 9.81 32.18
N THR A 63 -26.85 9.56 32.97
CA THR A 63 -28.12 8.92 32.54
C THR A 63 -29.28 9.80 32.96
N GLY A 64 -30.26 9.99 32.10
CA GLY A 64 -31.47 10.72 32.39
C GLY A 64 -32.67 10.00 31.73
N GLY A 65 -33.79 9.98 32.37
CA GLY A 65 -34.99 9.35 31.86
C GLY A 65 -36.24 9.83 32.55
N THR A 66 -37.38 9.73 31.85
CA THR A 66 -38.71 9.94 32.39
C THR A 66 -39.54 8.73 32.05
N ASN A 67 -40.23 8.21 33.04
CA ASN A 67 -41.12 7.08 32.93
C ASN A 67 -42.51 7.47 33.36
N TRP A 68 -43.47 7.22 32.50
CA TRP A 68 -44.90 7.30 32.85
C TRP A 68 -45.33 5.92 33.37
N ASN A 69 -45.82 5.89 34.64
CA ASN A 69 -46.21 4.66 35.30
C ASN A 69 -47.74 4.68 35.54
N GLU A 70 -48.41 3.63 35.14
CA GLU A 70 -49.83 3.39 35.41
C GLU A 70 -49.96 2.09 36.19
N TYR A 71 -50.58 2.14 37.34
CA TYR A 71 -50.79 0.99 38.18
C TYR A 71 -52.25 0.58 38.12
N TYR A 72 -52.50 -0.63 37.65
CA TYR A 72 -53.84 -1.21 37.56
C TYR A 72 -53.98 -2.33 38.60
N GLN A 73 -55.12 -2.34 39.31
CA GLN A 73 -55.54 -3.43 40.18
C GLN A 73 -56.97 -3.88 39.76
N GLU A 74 -57.19 -5.17 39.58
CA GLU A 74 -58.47 -5.75 39.10
C GLU A 74 -58.99 -5.10 37.80
N ARG A 75 -58.09 -4.66 36.91
CA ARG A 75 -58.32 -3.94 35.65
C ARG A 75 -58.74 -2.45 35.80
N GLU A 76 -58.79 -1.96 36.99
CA GLU A 76 -59.03 -0.52 37.26
C GLU A 76 -57.74 0.24 37.48
N LEU A 77 -57.60 1.40 36.85
CA LEU A 77 -56.45 2.29 37.05
C LEU A 77 -56.51 2.86 38.47
N GLN A 78 -55.53 2.44 39.28
CA GLN A 78 -55.47 2.88 40.69
C GLN A 78 -54.58 4.12 40.83
N ASN A 79 -53.53 4.25 40.07
CA ASN A 79 -52.60 5.37 40.17
C ASN A 79 -51.87 5.59 38.84
N SER A 80 -51.59 6.87 38.57
CA SER A 80 -50.76 7.26 37.45
C SER A 80 -49.76 8.32 37.94
N TYR A 81 -48.50 8.09 37.72
CA TYR A 81 -47.43 9.02 38.12
C TYR A 81 -46.26 9.05 37.13
N ASN A 82 -45.65 10.23 36.98
CA ASN A 82 -44.43 10.36 36.18
C ASN A 82 -43.20 10.34 37.11
N THR A 83 -42.22 9.57 36.73
CA THR A 83 -40.93 9.52 37.42
C THR A 83 -39.87 10.10 36.50
N PHE A 84 -39.18 11.15 36.95
CA PHE A 84 -37.98 11.65 36.33
C PHE A 84 -36.77 11.14 37.12
N SER A 85 -35.76 10.63 36.42
CA SER A 85 -34.52 10.17 37.03
C SER A 85 -33.33 10.82 36.36
N PHE A 86 -32.38 11.23 37.13
CA PHE A 86 -31.06 11.72 36.69
C PHE A 86 -29.97 11.02 37.48
N GLY A 87 -28.94 10.50 36.79
CA GLY A 87 -27.88 9.74 37.45
C GLY A 87 -26.50 10.05 36.89
N LEU A 88 -25.51 10.02 37.76
CA LEU A 88 -24.10 10.00 37.46
C LEU A 88 -23.54 8.65 37.87
N ASN A 89 -22.90 7.96 36.93
CA ASN A 89 -22.27 6.65 37.17
C ASN A 89 -20.77 6.75 36.84
N LEU A 90 -19.92 6.53 37.81
CA LEU A 90 -18.47 6.39 37.66
C LEU A 90 -18.12 4.91 37.81
N SER A 91 -17.42 4.34 36.86
CA SER A 91 -16.86 2.98 36.93
C SER A 91 -15.38 3.03 36.66
N GLN A 92 -14.58 2.45 37.56
CA GLN A 92 -13.13 2.34 37.45
C GLN A 92 -12.68 0.90 37.65
N PRO A 93 -12.11 0.25 36.63
CA PRO A 93 -11.42 -1.02 36.78
C PRO A 93 -10.26 -0.89 37.74
N LEU A 94 -10.22 -1.69 38.82
CA LEU A 94 -9.09 -1.75 39.75
C LEU A 94 -8.18 -2.94 39.48
N PHE A 95 -8.78 -4.11 39.21
CA PHE A 95 -8.05 -5.33 38.88
C PHE A 95 -8.77 -6.05 37.74
N ARG A 96 -8.25 -5.89 36.52
CA ARG A 96 -8.85 -6.41 35.28
C ARG A 96 -7.73 -6.91 34.36
N LEU A 97 -7.19 -8.10 34.67
CA LEU A 97 -6.13 -8.72 33.88
C LEU A 97 -6.57 -9.03 32.44
N ASP A 98 -7.84 -9.35 32.22
CA ASP A 98 -8.42 -9.48 30.89
C ASP A 98 -8.25 -8.22 30.04
N LYS A 99 -8.57 -7.05 30.59
CA LYS A 99 -8.39 -5.75 29.93
C LYS A 99 -6.91 -5.36 29.78
N TRP A 100 -6.09 -5.70 30.76
CA TRP A 100 -4.65 -5.44 30.68
C TRP A 100 -3.99 -6.19 29.52
N PHE A 101 -4.32 -7.47 29.32
CA PHE A 101 -3.82 -8.24 28.20
C PHE A 101 -4.43 -7.80 26.85
N LEU A 102 -5.70 -7.34 26.82
CA LEU A 102 -6.27 -6.71 25.63
C LEU A 102 -5.52 -5.42 25.24
N ASN A 103 -5.08 -4.64 26.23
CA ASN A 103 -4.24 -3.47 25.94
C ASN A 103 -2.85 -3.89 25.41
N LYS A 104 -2.25 -4.96 25.95
CA LYS A 104 -1.02 -5.54 25.40
C LYS A 104 -1.24 -5.99 23.94
N GLN A 105 -2.31 -6.73 23.68
CA GLN A 105 -2.68 -7.14 22.33
C GLN A 105 -2.81 -5.95 21.34
N ALA A 106 -3.48 -4.88 21.77
CA ALA A 106 -3.63 -3.68 20.96
C ALA A 106 -2.29 -2.98 20.68
N LYS A 107 -1.37 -3.01 21.66
CA LYS A 107 0.00 -2.48 21.49
C LYS A 107 0.80 -3.29 20.47
N GLU A 108 0.77 -4.61 20.54
CA GLU A 108 1.47 -5.49 19.60
C GLU A 108 0.85 -5.37 18.18
N ASN A 109 -0.48 -5.23 18.08
CA ASN A 109 -1.15 -4.95 16.81
C ASN A 109 -0.73 -3.60 16.20
N LEU A 110 -0.50 -2.57 17.02
CA LEU A 110 0.04 -1.30 16.54
C LEU A 110 1.46 -1.47 16.00
N GLN A 111 2.33 -2.20 16.70
CA GLN A 111 3.70 -2.48 16.22
C GLN A 111 3.68 -3.28 14.91
N ALA A 112 2.73 -4.22 14.75
CA ALA A 112 2.51 -4.92 13.49
C ALA A 112 2.09 -3.95 12.37
N ALA A 113 1.17 -3.01 12.66
CA ALA A 113 0.73 -2.00 11.69
C ALA A 113 1.86 -1.01 11.33
N GLU A 114 2.74 -0.66 12.27
CA GLU A 114 3.93 0.17 12.01
C GLU A 114 4.91 -0.54 11.06
N ALA A 115 5.17 -1.83 11.28
CA ALA A 115 6.00 -2.64 10.39
C ALA A 115 5.36 -2.79 9.00
N GLN A 116 4.06 -3.03 8.94
CA GLN A 116 3.31 -3.08 7.67
C GLN A 116 3.39 -1.75 6.92
N PHE A 117 3.27 -0.61 7.60
CA PHE A 117 3.39 0.70 6.97
C PHE A 117 4.81 0.95 6.45
N ALA A 118 5.86 0.55 7.19
CA ALA A 118 7.23 0.63 6.73
C ALA A 118 7.47 -0.24 5.48
N TYR A 119 6.87 -1.43 5.39
CA TYR A 119 6.87 -2.24 4.18
C TYR A 119 6.18 -1.52 3.00
N GLN A 120 5.04 -0.87 3.23
CA GLN A 120 4.34 -0.11 2.19
C GLN A 120 5.14 1.10 1.68
N GLN A 121 5.95 1.74 2.53
CA GLN A 121 6.91 2.77 2.08
C GLN A 121 7.93 2.19 1.09
N GLN A 122 8.44 1.00 1.35
CA GLN A 122 9.34 0.30 0.42
C GLN A 122 8.64 -0.12 -0.87
N GLU A 123 7.39 -0.60 -0.78
CA GLU A 123 6.57 -0.93 -1.96
C GLU A 123 6.32 0.30 -2.84
N LEU A 124 6.09 1.48 -2.25
CA LEU A 124 5.91 2.72 -3.01
C LEU A 124 7.18 3.08 -3.80
N ILE A 125 8.37 2.90 -3.21
CA ILE A 125 9.65 3.10 -3.92
C ILE A 125 9.70 2.21 -5.16
N ILE A 126 9.39 0.91 -5.01
CA ILE A 126 9.44 -0.04 -6.11
C ILE A 126 8.36 0.26 -7.15
N LYS A 127 7.14 0.61 -6.72
CA LYS A 127 6.00 0.96 -7.58
C LYS A 127 6.33 2.16 -8.47
N VAL A 128 6.82 3.25 -7.88
CA VAL A 128 7.20 4.47 -8.61
C VAL A 128 8.35 4.20 -9.56
N THR A 129 9.40 3.53 -9.08
CA THR A 129 10.58 3.19 -9.89
C THR A 129 10.20 2.31 -11.09
N ARG A 130 9.36 1.30 -10.89
CA ARG A 130 8.87 0.43 -11.96
C ARG A 130 8.06 1.21 -13.01
N ALA A 131 7.14 2.06 -12.60
CA ALA A 131 6.36 2.89 -13.52
C ALA A 131 7.24 3.86 -14.30
N TYR A 132 8.21 4.49 -13.64
CA TYR A 132 9.16 5.41 -14.27
C TYR A 132 10.00 4.71 -15.34
N PHE A 133 10.60 3.57 -15.02
CA PHE A 133 11.41 2.82 -15.99
C PHE A 133 10.57 2.19 -17.09
N LYS A 134 9.30 1.89 -16.85
CA LYS A 134 8.39 1.44 -17.90
C LYS A 134 8.19 2.53 -18.96
N VAL A 135 8.03 3.80 -18.55
CA VAL A 135 7.98 4.94 -19.49
C VAL A 135 9.29 5.08 -20.26
N LEU A 136 10.45 4.99 -19.59
CA LEU A 136 11.75 5.08 -20.28
C LEU A 136 11.95 3.94 -21.29
N SER A 137 11.56 2.72 -20.93
CA SER A 137 11.62 1.56 -21.84
C SER A 137 10.71 1.73 -23.06
N ALA A 138 9.47 2.21 -22.84
CA ALA A 138 8.53 2.46 -23.92
C ALA A 138 9.05 3.55 -24.87
N LYS A 139 9.64 4.63 -24.35
CA LYS A 139 10.27 5.71 -25.14
C LYS A 139 11.45 5.20 -25.96
N ALA A 140 12.35 4.43 -25.36
CA ALA A 140 13.49 3.86 -26.08
C ALA A 140 13.03 2.94 -27.22
N ASN A 141 11.97 2.15 -26.97
CA ASN A 141 11.37 1.31 -28.02
C ASN A 141 10.74 2.16 -29.13
N LEU A 142 10.01 3.23 -28.81
CA LEU A 142 9.42 4.12 -29.79
C LEU A 142 10.52 4.79 -30.65
N GLU A 143 11.59 5.30 -30.03
CA GLU A 143 12.72 5.89 -30.74
C GLU A 143 13.35 4.90 -31.74
N ALA A 144 13.53 3.65 -31.35
CA ALA A 144 14.03 2.60 -32.24
C ALA A 144 13.05 2.33 -33.41
N LYS A 145 11.73 2.30 -33.14
CA LYS A 145 10.70 2.10 -34.19
C LYS A 145 10.62 3.28 -35.16
N VAL A 146 10.74 4.53 -34.67
CA VAL A 146 10.80 5.73 -35.53
C VAL A 146 12.05 5.69 -36.42
N ALA A 147 13.20 5.30 -35.87
CA ALA A 147 14.43 5.16 -36.66
C ALA A 147 14.29 4.09 -37.75
N THR A 148 13.70 2.94 -37.40
CA THR A 148 13.43 1.84 -38.35
C THR A 148 12.46 2.27 -39.47
N GLU A 149 11.35 2.93 -39.14
CA GLU A 149 10.37 3.45 -40.13
C GLU A 149 11.07 4.42 -41.10
N LYS A 150 11.86 5.36 -40.59
CA LYS A 150 12.61 6.32 -41.41
C LYS A 150 13.61 5.63 -42.34
N ALA A 151 14.29 4.60 -41.87
CA ALA A 151 15.22 3.84 -42.70
C ALA A 151 14.49 3.08 -43.82
N LEU A 152 13.35 2.46 -43.49
CA LEU A 152 12.52 1.73 -44.47
C LEU A 152 11.79 2.65 -45.45
N GLN A 153 11.43 3.88 -45.06
CA GLN A 153 10.92 4.89 -45.97
C GLN A 153 11.98 5.26 -47.02
N ASN A 154 13.19 5.60 -46.58
CA ASN A 154 14.30 5.90 -47.52
C ASN A 154 14.58 4.73 -48.45
N GLN A 155 14.49 3.50 -47.92
CA GLN A 155 14.67 2.26 -48.70
C GLN A 155 13.57 2.09 -49.76
N TYR A 156 12.31 2.28 -49.37
CA TYR A 156 11.17 2.22 -50.28
C TYR A 156 11.32 3.27 -51.43
N ASP A 157 11.69 4.50 -51.10
CA ASP A 157 11.92 5.56 -52.07
C ASP A 157 13.03 5.20 -53.08
N SER A 158 14.15 4.63 -52.61
CA SER A 158 15.25 4.15 -53.45
C SER A 158 14.82 3.00 -54.39
N VAL A 159 14.06 2.02 -53.86
CA VAL A 159 13.53 0.89 -54.65
C VAL A 159 12.53 1.38 -55.70
N LEU A 160 11.70 2.38 -55.35
CA LEU A 160 10.73 2.99 -56.28
C LEU A 160 11.43 3.69 -57.48
N GLU A 161 12.50 4.45 -57.20
CA GLU A 161 13.32 5.08 -58.26
C GLU A 161 13.95 4.02 -59.17
N ARG A 162 14.53 2.96 -58.60
CA ARG A 162 15.14 1.87 -59.36
C ARG A 162 14.11 1.05 -60.15
N PHE A 163 12.89 0.92 -59.64
CA PHE A 163 11.77 0.30 -60.38
C PHE A 163 11.37 1.13 -61.59
N ASN A 164 11.27 2.44 -61.47
CA ASN A 164 10.93 3.37 -62.54
C ASN A 164 11.99 3.36 -63.65
N THR A 165 13.25 3.06 -63.34
CA THR A 165 14.33 2.87 -64.31
C THR A 165 14.44 1.44 -64.85
N GLY A 166 13.57 0.50 -64.40
CA GLY A 166 13.58 -0.89 -64.81
C GLY A 166 14.70 -1.74 -64.18
N SER A 167 15.39 -1.23 -63.13
CA SER A 167 16.55 -1.85 -62.51
C SER A 167 16.19 -2.88 -61.43
N VAL A 168 14.94 -2.95 -60.94
CA VAL A 168 14.45 -3.87 -59.92
C VAL A 168 13.09 -4.44 -60.30
N SER A 169 12.70 -5.55 -59.69
CA SER A 169 11.45 -6.25 -59.96
C SER A 169 10.26 -5.60 -59.25
N ARG A 170 9.03 -5.91 -59.75
CA ARG A 170 7.79 -5.52 -59.05
C ARG A 170 7.64 -6.20 -57.69
N ILE A 171 8.30 -7.37 -57.51
CA ILE A 171 8.30 -8.09 -56.25
C ILE A 171 9.09 -7.30 -55.21
N ASP A 172 10.28 -6.79 -55.53
CA ASP A 172 11.13 -5.99 -54.65
C ASP A 172 10.39 -4.71 -54.17
N LEU A 173 9.68 -4.06 -55.10
CA LEU A 173 8.88 -2.88 -54.75
C LEU A 173 7.72 -3.21 -53.79
N ALA A 174 7.05 -4.35 -54.01
CA ALA A 174 5.96 -4.80 -53.15
C ALA A 174 6.47 -5.21 -51.77
N GLU A 175 7.63 -5.84 -51.68
CA GLU A 175 8.28 -6.20 -50.41
C GLU A 175 8.73 -4.97 -49.62
N ALA A 176 9.37 -3.99 -50.30
CA ALA A 176 9.77 -2.73 -49.67
C ALA A 176 8.55 -1.97 -49.08
N LYS A 177 7.43 -1.90 -49.85
CA LYS A 177 6.20 -1.29 -49.39
C LYS A 177 5.56 -2.02 -48.20
N ALA A 178 5.54 -3.33 -48.25
CA ALA A 178 5.02 -4.17 -47.16
C ALA A 178 5.85 -4.00 -45.89
N ALA A 179 7.19 -3.90 -46.02
CA ALA A 179 8.08 -3.62 -44.87
C ALA A 179 7.82 -2.25 -44.25
N LEU A 180 7.67 -1.20 -45.07
CA LEU A 180 7.35 0.16 -44.61
C LEU A 180 6.01 0.18 -43.86
N ASN A 181 4.92 -0.34 -44.45
CA ASN A 181 3.61 -0.36 -43.82
C ASN A 181 3.63 -1.13 -42.48
N ARG A 182 4.44 -2.15 -42.33
CA ARG A 182 4.64 -2.86 -41.07
C ARG A 182 5.36 -1.99 -40.04
N ALA A 183 6.39 -1.25 -40.46
CA ALA A 183 7.13 -0.35 -39.59
C ALA A 183 6.26 0.83 -39.08
N GLU A 184 5.40 1.37 -39.96
CA GLU A 184 4.40 2.37 -39.57
C GLU A 184 3.44 1.83 -38.50
N SER A 185 2.93 0.61 -38.69
CA SER A 185 2.07 -0.07 -37.70
C SER A 185 2.80 -0.29 -36.37
N ASP A 186 4.06 -0.75 -36.41
CA ASP A 186 4.90 -0.96 -35.23
C ASP A 186 5.16 0.35 -34.47
N ARG A 187 5.39 1.47 -35.19
CA ARG A 187 5.55 2.79 -34.58
C ARG A 187 4.28 3.27 -33.87
N VAL A 188 3.12 3.17 -34.53
CA VAL A 188 1.84 3.56 -33.93
C VAL A 188 1.54 2.76 -32.67
N GLN A 189 1.84 1.45 -32.70
CA GLN A 189 1.70 0.61 -31.51
C GLN A 189 2.67 1.03 -30.39
N ALA A 190 3.92 1.39 -30.74
CA ALA A 190 4.89 1.85 -29.75
C ALA A 190 4.50 3.22 -29.15
N GLU A 191 3.91 4.13 -29.94
CA GLU A 191 3.31 5.39 -29.44
C GLU A 191 2.23 5.13 -28.40
N GLY A 192 1.27 4.25 -28.73
CA GLY A 192 0.22 3.87 -27.78
C GLY A 192 0.77 3.24 -26.48
N ASN A 193 1.86 2.47 -26.57
CA ASN A 193 2.51 1.92 -25.38
C ASN A 193 3.19 2.99 -24.51
N VAL A 194 3.71 4.07 -25.11
CA VAL A 194 4.24 5.22 -24.36
C VAL A 194 3.10 5.91 -23.62
N ASP A 195 1.98 6.19 -24.28
CA ASP A 195 0.81 6.82 -23.65
C ASP A 195 0.28 5.98 -22.48
N ILE A 196 0.12 4.66 -22.67
CA ILE A 196 -0.31 3.75 -21.60
C ILE A 196 0.66 3.77 -20.42
N SER A 197 1.98 3.81 -20.67
CA SER A 197 2.96 3.85 -19.59
C SER A 197 2.97 5.19 -18.84
N TYR A 198 2.68 6.31 -19.51
CA TYR A 198 2.47 7.59 -18.87
C TYR A 198 1.19 7.60 -18.01
N GLU A 199 0.09 7.03 -18.50
CA GLU A 199 -1.15 6.93 -17.72
C GLU A 199 -0.97 6.11 -16.43
N GLU A 200 -0.16 5.05 -16.46
CA GLU A 200 0.19 4.29 -15.26
C GLU A 200 0.98 5.16 -14.26
N LEU A 201 1.94 5.96 -14.72
CA LEU A 201 2.69 6.89 -13.89
C LEU A 201 1.80 8.03 -13.36
N ASN A 202 0.94 8.60 -14.22
CA ASN A 202 -0.01 9.64 -13.88
C ASN A 202 -1.00 9.20 -12.79
N SER A 203 -1.42 7.93 -12.81
CA SER A 203 -2.33 7.38 -11.80
C SER A 203 -1.72 7.34 -10.40
N ILE A 204 -0.39 7.23 -10.28
CA ILE A 204 0.33 7.21 -9.00
C ILE A 204 0.41 8.63 -8.41
N VAL A 205 0.73 9.63 -9.23
CA VAL A 205 0.93 11.02 -8.76
C VAL A 205 -0.33 11.89 -8.86
N GLY A 206 -1.37 11.41 -9.56
CA GLY A 206 -2.66 12.13 -9.67
C GLY A 206 -2.62 13.38 -10.57
N ARG A 207 -1.59 13.53 -11.43
CA ARG A 207 -1.50 14.60 -12.43
C ARG A 207 -0.91 14.08 -13.74
N GLN A 208 -1.09 14.84 -14.81
CA GLN A 208 -0.46 14.54 -16.10
C GLN A 208 1.02 14.90 -16.09
N ILE A 209 1.86 13.92 -16.42
CA ILE A 209 3.28 14.05 -16.67
C ILE A 209 3.50 13.79 -18.16
N ASN A 210 4.08 14.75 -18.87
CA ASN A 210 4.32 14.62 -20.30
C ASN A 210 5.80 14.37 -20.64
N ILE A 211 6.71 14.72 -19.75
CA ILE A 211 8.15 14.61 -19.95
C ILE A 211 8.79 14.10 -18.67
N ILE A 212 9.61 13.08 -18.78
CA ILE A 212 10.49 12.59 -17.71
C ILE A 212 11.95 12.67 -18.13
N THR A 213 12.84 12.77 -17.14
CA THR A 213 14.29 12.84 -17.36
C THR A 213 14.84 11.49 -17.82
N PRO A 214 15.59 11.40 -18.93
CA PRO A 214 16.19 10.16 -19.37
C PRO A 214 17.32 9.70 -18.44
N LEU A 215 17.58 8.39 -18.44
CA LEU A 215 18.69 7.79 -17.70
C LEU A 215 20.01 8.03 -18.44
N ASN A 216 21.08 8.40 -17.75
CA ASN A 216 22.41 8.40 -18.33
C ASN A 216 22.91 6.95 -18.50
N THR A 217 23.30 6.57 -19.71
CA THR A 217 23.55 5.18 -20.13
C THR A 217 24.82 4.53 -19.58
N SER A 218 25.59 5.20 -18.70
CA SER A 218 26.86 4.71 -18.15
C SER A 218 26.72 3.97 -16.82
N LEU A 219 25.61 3.22 -16.60
CA LEU A 219 25.41 2.47 -15.37
C LEU A 219 26.30 1.23 -15.30
N ASP A 220 27.07 1.14 -14.22
CA ASP A 220 27.72 -0.11 -13.84
C ASP A 220 26.75 -0.96 -13.02
N PHE A 221 26.42 -2.13 -13.54
CA PHE A 221 25.54 -3.09 -12.92
C PHE A 221 26.36 -4.12 -12.17
N GLU A 222 26.40 -4.00 -10.84
CA GLU A 222 27.07 -4.98 -9.99
C GLU A 222 26.02 -5.79 -9.20
N ALA A 223 26.01 -7.11 -9.43
CA ALA A 223 25.24 -8.03 -8.61
C ALA A 223 25.85 -8.14 -7.20
N PRO A 224 25.04 -8.48 -6.18
CA PRO A 224 25.56 -8.70 -4.83
C PRO A 224 26.66 -9.76 -4.81
N ARG A 225 27.83 -9.38 -4.29
CA ARG A 225 29.00 -10.27 -4.15
C ARG A 225 29.04 -10.96 -2.79
N THR A 226 28.09 -10.63 -1.90
CA THR A 226 27.94 -11.23 -0.59
C THR A 226 27.48 -12.68 -0.69
N GLU A 227 27.89 -13.49 0.29
CA GLU A 227 27.38 -14.85 0.42
C GLU A 227 25.86 -14.80 0.75
N VAL A 228 25.04 -15.49 -0.03
CA VAL A 228 23.57 -15.46 0.10
C VAL A 228 23.08 -15.83 1.50
N GLY A 229 23.85 -16.66 2.24
CA GLY A 229 23.54 -17.02 3.64
C GLY A 229 23.51 -15.81 4.57
N ASN A 230 24.45 -14.89 4.42
CA ASN A 230 24.51 -13.66 5.22
C ASN A 230 23.31 -12.74 4.92
N ASP A 231 22.90 -12.64 3.67
CA ASP A 231 21.77 -11.80 3.27
C ASP A 231 20.43 -12.43 3.68
N VAL A 232 20.33 -13.77 3.70
CA VAL A 232 19.19 -14.48 4.30
C VAL A 232 19.06 -14.15 5.79
N ASN A 233 20.16 -14.18 6.55
CA ASN A 233 20.14 -13.84 7.97
C ASN A 233 19.73 -12.38 8.23
N LYS A 234 20.17 -11.43 7.39
CA LYS A 234 19.71 -10.04 7.45
C LYS A 234 18.20 -9.95 7.17
N GLY A 235 17.71 -10.64 6.14
CA GLY A 235 16.29 -10.67 5.81
C GLY A 235 15.43 -11.21 6.93
N LEU A 236 15.83 -12.32 7.57
CA LEU A 236 15.13 -12.91 8.71
C LEU A 236 15.07 -11.98 9.94
N THR A 237 16.01 -11.02 10.04
CA THR A 237 16.05 -10.08 11.15
C THR A 237 15.36 -8.76 10.83
N ASN A 238 15.55 -8.21 9.63
CA ASN A 238 15.22 -6.83 9.30
C ASN A 238 13.99 -6.69 8.37
N ASN A 239 13.52 -7.78 7.76
CA ASN A 239 12.39 -7.70 6.83
C ASN A 239 11.09 -7.32 7.56
N TYR A 240 10.42 -6.28 7.11
CA TYR A 240 9.23 -5.74 7.78
C TYR A 240 8.04 -6.69 7.78
N LEU A 241 7.90 -7.60 6.79
CA LEU A 241 6.84 -8.61 6.82
C LEU A 241 7.07 -9.64 7.95
N ILE A 242 8.32 -9.97 8.24
CA ILE A 242 8.68 -10.87 9.35
C ILE A 242 8.45 -10.16 10.69
N ILE A 243 8.83 -8.87 10.79
CA ILE A 243 8.58 -8.07 12.00
C ILE A 243 7.07 -7.94 12.25
N GLU A 244 6.29 -7.68 11.21
CA GLU A 244 4.83 -7.66 11.28
C GLU A 244 4.27 -8.99 11.81
N ALA A 245 4.69 -10.12 11.22
CA ALA A 245 4.21 -11.44 11.60
C ALA A 245 4.58 -11.81 13.04
N LYS A 246 5.79 -11.45 13.51
CA LYS A 246 6.21 -11.63 14.92
C LYS A 246 5.32 -10.83 15.87
N ASN A 247 5.04 -9.58 15.57
CA ASN A 247 4.16 -8.75 16.40
C ASN A 247 2.70 -9.27 16.38
N ARG A 248 2.23 -9.83 15.27
CA ARG A 248 0.91 -10.48 15.22
C ARG A 248 0.86 -11.76 16.08
N LEU A 249 1.93 -12.52 16.15
CA LEU A 249 2.05 -13.68 17.03
C LEU A 249 2.02 -13.24 18.50
N GLU A 250 2.77 -12.20 18.89
CA GLU A 250 2.73 -11.64 20.26
C GLU A 250 1.33 -11.07 20.60
N ALA A 251 0.62 -10.49 19.64
CA ALA A 251 -0.76 -10.06 19.83
C ALA A 251 -1.69 -11.26 20.08
N ALA A 252 -1.51 -12.37 19.38
CA ALA A 252 -2.30 -13.59 19.57
C ALA A 252 -2.02 -14.23 20.93
N ASP A 253 -0.74 -14.30 21.40
CA ASP A 253 -0.37 -14.72 22.75
C ASP A 253 -1.04 -13.84 23.81
N ALA A 254 -1.01 -12.51 23.63
CA ALA A 254 -1.67 -11.59 24.55
C ALA A 254 -3.20 -11.82 24.61
N ASN A 255 -3.84 -12.12 23.46
CA ASN A 255 -5.24 -12.50 23.44
C ASN A 255 -5.51 -13.83 24.19
N THR A 256 -4.68 -14.83 23.99
CA THR A 256 -4.77 -16.12 24.73
C THR A 256 -4.66 -15.88 26.24
N LYS A 257 -3.75 -15.02 26.69
CA LYS A 257 -3.61 -14.61 28.09
C LYS A 257 -4.82 -13.82 28.59
N SER A 258 -5.41 -12.94 27.76
CA SER A 258 -6.64 -12.23 28.10
C SER A 258 -7.81 -13.23 28.33
N LYS A 259 -8.01 -14.18 27.43
CA LYS A 259 -9.06 -15.21 27.57
C LYS A 259 -8.82 -16.13 28.75
N SER A 260 -7.57 -16.45 29.03
CA SER A 260 -7.16 -17.20 30.25
C SER A 260 -7.47 -16.43 31.53
N SER A 261 -7.35 -15.11 31.50
CA SER A 261 -7.64 -14.23 32.64
C SER A 261 -9.13 -14.15 33.01
N ASN A 262 -10.03 -14.67 32.14
CA ASN A 262 -11.46 -14.73 32.46
C ASN A 262 -11.79 -15.70 33.62
N TYR A 263 -10.86 -16.58 34.02
CA TYR A 263 -10.99 -17.41 35.21
C TYR A 263 -10.59 -16.69 36.50
N LEU A 264 -9.93 -15.53 36.39
CA LEU A 264 -9.43 -14.77 37.52
C LEU A 264 -10.46 -13.78 38.04
N PRO A 265 -10.35 -13.35 39.31
CA PRO A 265 -11.24 -12.35 39.87
C PRO A 265 -11.12 -11.01 39.13
N LYS A 266 -12.25 -10.32 39.03
CA LYS A 266 -12.38 -8.98 38.48
C LYS A 266 -12.83 -8.05 39.61
N ILE A 267 -12.16 -6.90 39.74
CA ILE A 267 -12.46 -5.92 40.78
C ILE A 267 -12.68 -4.57 40.11
N ASP A 268 -13.89 -4.03 40.31
CA ASP A 268 -14.28 -2.73 39.78
C ASP A 268 -14.76 -1.82 40.92
N LEU A 269 -14.37 -0.56 40.93
CA LEU A 269 -14.91 0.51 41.78
C LEU A 269 -16.07 1.16 41.02
N ASN A 270 -17.23 1.26 41.67
CA ASN A 270 -18.39 1.93 41.13
C ASN A 270 -18.87 3.03 42.12
N ALA A 271 -19.15 4.22 41.61
CA ALA A 271 -19.78 5.29 42.35
C ALA A 271 -20.98 5.75 41.55
N ASN A 272 -22.15 5.70 42.18
CA ASN A 272 -23.41 6.10 41.58
C ASN A 272 -24.06 7.19 42.40
N ALA A 273 -24.47 8.30 41.78
CA ALA A 273 -25.30 9.33 42.38
C ALA A 273 -26.56 9.47 41.55
N ASN A 274 -27.69 9.12 42.12
CA ASN A 274 -28.97 9.13 41.43
C ASN A 274 -29.95 10.05 42.16
N GLN A 275 -30.61 10.91 41.41
CA GLN A 275 -31.75 11.68 41.85
C GLN A 275 -32.99 11.22 41.12
N ARG A 276 -34.07 10.98 41.86
CA ARG A 276 -35.32 10.56 41.30
C ARG A 276 -36.43 11.46 41.89
N THR A 277 -37.24 12.04 41.00
CA THR A 277 -38.42 12.84 41.37
C THR A 277 -39.63 12.14 40.83
N SER A 278 -40.64 11.89 41.68
CA SER A 278 -41.90 11.29 41.31
C SER A 278 -43.04 12.29 41.56
N LYS A 279 -43.76 12.63 40.49
CA LYS A 279 -44.95 13.50 40.60
C LYS A 279 -46.19 12.65 40.35
N GLN A 280 -47.10 12.67 41.35
CA GLN A 280 -48.38 12.03 41.23
C GLN A 280 -49.34 12.94 40.44
N PHE A 281 -49.96 12.40 39.39
CA PHE A 281 -51.06 13.09 38.70
C PHE A 281 -52.37 12.67 39.30
N THR A 282 -53.05 13.60 39.98
CA THR A 282 -54.47 13.44 40.36
C THR A 282 -55.33 13.86 39.18
N PHE A 283 -56.09 12.94 38.58
CA PHE A 283 -57.15 13.36 37.69
C PHE A 283 -58.27 13.98 38.52
N ASP A 284 -58.67 15.23 38.20
CA ASP A 284 -59.86 15.85 38.80
C ASP A 284 -61.08 14.96 38.58
N GLY A 285 -61.62 14.38 39.64
CA GLY A 285 -62.84 13.58 39.66
C GLY A 285 -62.73 12.19 40.30
N VAL A 286 -61.57 11.71 40.64
CA VAL A 286 -61.40 10.43 41.36
C VAL A 286 -60.78 10.71 42.72
N ASN A 287 -61.65 10.87 43.77
CA ASN A 287 -61.25 10.81 45.18
C ASN A 287 -60.84 9.36 45.52
N SER A 288 -59.66 8.95 45.21
CA SER A 288 -59.09 7.72 45.72
C SER A 288 -57.97 8.04 46.72
N SER A 289 -58.41 8.25 47.98
CA SER A 289 -57.55 8.06 49.14
C SER A 289 -57.34 6.53 49.32
N ILE A 290 -56.54 5.92 48.45
CA ILE A 290 -56.02 4.59 48.70
C ILE A 290 -54.79 4.80 49.58
N ASP A 291 -54.91 4.38 50.85
CA ASP A 291 -53.78 4.22 51.75
C ASP A 291 -52.85 3.14 51.18
N LEU A 292 -51.92 3.56 50.34
CA LEU A 292 -50.82 2.67 49.94
C LEU A 292 -49.98 2.43 51.21
N PRO A 293 -49.59 1.17 51.51
CA PRO A 293 -48.80 0.84 52.71
C PRO A 293 -47.37 1.47 52.68
N PHE A 294 -47.05 2.30 51.69
CA PHE A 294 -45.82 3.09 51.60
C PHE A 294 -46.07 4.37 50.80
N THR A 295 -45.53 5.45 51.29
CA THR A 295 -45.48 6.75 50.58
C THR A 295 -44.35 6.73 49.58
N ILE A 296 -44.63 7.00 48.30
CA ILE A 296 -43.56 7.22 47.32
C ILE A 296 -42.99 8.61 47.61
N PRO A 297 -41.71 8.75 48.01
CA PRO A 297 -41.13 10.05 48.22
C PRO A 297 -41.14 10.90 46.93
N GLU A 298 -41.54 12.15 47.01
CA GLU A 298 -41.54 13.08 45.86
C GLU A 298 -40.14 13.27 45.29
N GLU A 299 -39.13 13.25 46.12
CA GLU A 299 -37.72 13.35 45.73
C GLU A 299 -36.88 12.37 46.53
N THR A 300 -36.01 11.66 45.85
CA THR A 300 -35.05 10.71 46.45
C THR A 300 -33.70 10.94 45.86
N GLU A 301 -32.70 11.23 46.70
CA GLU A 301 -31.30 11.25 46.33
C GLU A 301 -30.61 10.04 46.94
N ASN A 302 -29.84 9.33 46.09
CA ASN A 302 -29.10 8.15 46.51
C ASN A 302 -27.67 8.22 46.00
N ARG A 303 -26.68 8.03 46.87
CA ARG A 303 -25.25 7.98 46.55
C ARG A 303 -24.71 6.66 47.06
N ILE A 304 -24.20 5.83 46.11
CA ILE A 304 -23.69 4.51 46.39
C ILE A 304 -22.23 4.45 45.94
N TYR A 305 -21.35 4.06 46.82
CA TYR A 305 -19.96 3.76 46.52
C TYR A 305 -19.74 2.26 46.80
N SER A 306 -19.25 1.53 45.83
CA SER A 306 -19.07 0.08 45.96
C SER A 306 -17.79 -0.41 45.29
N ILE A 307 -17.14 -1.34 45.92
CA ILE A 307 -16.10 -2.15 45.28
C ILE A 307 -16.77 -3.50 44.95
N GLN A 308 -16.86 -3.79 43.66
CA GLN A 308 -17.47 -5.02 43.17
C GLN A 308 -16.39 -6.03 42.85
N PHE A 309 -16.48 -7.19 43.49
CA PHE A 309 -15.69 -8.39 43.20
C PHE A 309 -16.55 -9.37 42.42
N SER A 310 -16.05 -9.89 41.29
CA SER A 310 -16.71 -10.95 40.54
C SER A 310 -15.70 -11.98 40.04
N MET A 311 -16.01 -13.26 40.21
CA MET A 311 -15.20 -14.38 39.74
C MET A 311 -16.14 -15.47 39.22
N PRO A 312 -16.11 -15.81 37.93
CA PRO A 312 -16.93 -16.88 37.39
C PRO A 312 -16.40 -18.24 37.80
N LEU A 313 -17.16 -18.99 38.59
CA LEU A 313 -16.79 -20.34 39.03
C LEU A 313 -17.20 -21.42 38.00
N PHE A 314 -18.33 -21.23 37.34
CA PHE A 314 -18.86 -22.15 36.33
C PHE A 314 -19.54 -21.38 35.20
N THR A 315 -19.13 -21.63 33.95
CA THR A 315 -19.61 -20.94 32.75
C THR A 315 -20.08 -21.91 31.67
N SER A 316 -20.52 -23.10 32.04
CA SER A 316 -20.99 -24.14 31.11
C SER A 316 -19.98 -24.41 29.96
N GLY A 317 -18.69 -24.30 30.23
CA GLY A 317 -17.63 -24.54 29.25
C GLY A 317 -17.27 -23.36 28.34
N LEU A 318 -17.99 -22.21 28.40
CA LEU A 318 -17.74 -21.05 27.54
C LEU A 318 -16.29 -20.55 27.64
N ASN A 319 -15.81 -20.23 28.85
CA ASN A 319 -14.45 -19.72 29.04
C ASN A 319 -13.39 -20.71 28.53
N ASN A 320 -13.61 -22.02 28.70
CA ASN A 320 -12.70 -23.05 28.22
C ASN A 320 -12.68 -23.13 26.69
N SER A 321 -13.84 -22.97 26.04
CA SER A 321 -13.96 -22.93 24.58
C SER A 321 -13.29 -21.67 24.01
N GLU A 322 -13.53 -20.48 24.59
CA GLU A 322 -12.89 -19.24 24.17
C GLU A 322 -11.37 -19.28 24.33
N ARG A 323 -10.86 -19.84 25.42
CA ARG A 323 -9.42 -20.02 25.63
C ARG A 323 -8.82 -20.94 24.58
N ARG A 324 -9.47 -22.09 24.29
CA ARG A 324 -9.01 -23.03 23.26
C ARG A 324 -9.03 -22.38 21.86
N GLN A 325 -10.05 -21.61 21.57
CA GLN A 325 -10.14 -20.86 20.31
C GLN A 325 -8.98 -19.87 20.17
N ALA A 326 -8.67 -19.11 21.23
CA ALA A 326 -7.54 -18.17 21.24
C ALA A 326 -6.20 -18.89 21.06
N LEU A 327 -5.99 -20.02 21.72
CA LEU A 327 -4.80 -20.84 21.56
C LEU A 327 -4.63 -21.37 20.12
N LEU A 328 -5.71 -21.84 19.50
CA LEU A 328 -5.68 -22.27 18.09
C LEU A 328 -5.37 -21.10 17.14
N GLN A 329 -5.84 -19.89 17.46
CA GLN A 329 -5.50 -18.68 16.71
C GLN A 329 -4.02 -18.29 16.87
N GLU A 330 -3.44 -18.50 18.05
CA GLU A 330 -2.01 -18.31 18.32
C GLU A 330 -1.16 -19.29 17.50
N VAL A 331 -1.49 -20.59 17.52
CA VAL A 331 -0.86 -21.63 16.68
C VAL A 331 -0.96 -21.25 15.19
N LYS A 332 -2.13 -20.77 14.74
CA LYS A 332 -2.30 -20.30 13.36
C LYS A 332 -1.34 -19.13 13.03
N SER A 333 -1.15 -18.20 13.97
CA SER A 333 -0.24 -17.06 13.77
C SER A 333 1.22 -17.50 13.75
N GLU A 334 1.59 -18.52 14.53
CA GLU A 334 2.92 -19.14 14.51
C GLU A 334 3.22 -19.79 13.15
N GLU A 335 2.29 -20.59 12.63
CA GLU A 335 2.44 -21.20 11.30
C GLU A 335 2.50 -20.15 10.16
N GLN A 336 1.77 -19.04 10.31
CA GLN A 336 1.87 -17.92 9.38
C GLN A 336 3.25 -17.25 9.41
N LEU A 337 3.85 -17.08 10.59
CA LEU A 337 5.21 -16.56 10.71
C LEU A 337 6.21 -17.49 9.99
N ILE A 338 6.13 -18.80 10.24
CA ILE A 338 7.00 -19.80 9.58
C ILE A 338 6.83 -19.75 8.05
N LEU A 339 5.59 -19.61 7.56
CA LEU A 339 5.30 -19.48 6.13
C LEU A 339 5.97 -18.22 5.52
N ILE A 340 5.85 -17.08 6.21
CA ILE A 340 6.46 -15.81 5.76
C ILE A 340 8.00 -15.92 5.78
N GLU A 341 8.59 -16.48 6.84
CA GLU A 341 10.04 -16.67 6.93
C GLU A 341 10.58 -17.52 5.78
N ARG A 342 9.92 -18.65 5.47
CA ARG A 342 10.27 -19.50 4.33
C ARG A 342 10.11 -18.77 2.99
N GLY A 343 9.04 -18.00 2.83
CA GLY A 343 8.78 -17.18 1.65
C GLY A 343 9.87 -16.14 1.41
N ILE A 344 10.28 -15.41 2.45
CA ILE A 344 11.38 -14.43 2.36
C ILE A 344 12.72 -15.09 2.04
N VAL A 345 13.05 -16.23 2.67
CA VAL A 345 14.27 -16.98 2.33
C VAL A 345 14.29 -17.39 0.87
N GLN A 346 13.17 -17.92 0.35
CA GLN A 346 13.03 -18.27 -1.06
C GLN A 346 13.18 -17.03 -1.96
N GLN A 347 12.52 -15.94 -1.63
CA GLN A 347 12.57 -14.68 -2.39
C GLN A 347 14.00 -14.13 -2.47
N ILE A 348 14.73 -14.06 -1.35
CA ILE A 348 16.13 -13.58 -1.31
C ILE A 348 17.02 -14.44 -2.22
N ARG A 349 16.92 -15.77 -2.14
CA ARG A 349 17.72 -16.69 -2.97
C ARG A 349 17.38 -16.54 -4.45
N THR A 350 16.11 -16.42 -4.80
CA THR A 350 15.64 -16.22 -6.18
C THR A 350 16.15 -14.89 -6.73
N LEU A 351 15.98 -13.79 -5.99
CA LEU A 351 16.43 -12.45 -6.43
C LEU A 351 17.95 -12.36 -6.51
N HIS A 352 18.68 -12.97 -5.59
CA HIS A 352 20.15 -13.06 -5.66
C HIS A 352 20.62 -13.76 -6.95
N THR A 353 20.01 -14.89 -7.28
CA THR A 353 20.33 -15.63 -8.52
C THR A 353 19.92 -14.82 -9.76
N ALA A 354 18.74 -14.18 -9.72
CA ALA A 354 18.26 -13.34 -10.81
C ALA A 354 19.20 -12.17 -11.11
N LEU A 355 19.70 -11.49 -10.07
CA LEU A 355 20.66 -10.38 -10.24
C LEU A 355 22.00 -10.83 -10.84
N ARG A 356 22.55 -11.95 -10.38
CA ARG A 356 23.78 -12.50 -10.96
C ARG A 356 23.60 -12.90 -12.44
N THR A 357 22.46 -13.49 -12.75
CA THR A 357 22.14 -13.86 -14.14
C THR A 357 21.93 -12.62 -14.99
N ALA A 358 21.23 -11.61 -14.48
CA ALA A 358 20.95 -10.36 -15.19
C ALA A 358 22.24 -9.55 -15.47
N GLU A 359 23.20 -9.50 -14.54
CA GLU A 359 24.52 -8.87 -14.75
C GLU A 359 25.26 -9.47 -15.96
N LEU A 360 25.36 -10.82 -16.00
CA LEU A 360 26.01 -11.53 -17.12
C LEU A 360 25.23 -11.36 -18.44
N ASN A 361 23.89 -11.38 -18.35
CA ASN A 361 23.03 -11.18 -19.50
C ASN A 361 23.17 -9.77 -20.10
N ILE A 362 23.23 -8.73 -19.26
CA ILE A 362 23.43 -7.34 -19.71
C ILE A 362 24.79 -7.19 -20.41
N ALA A 363 25.86 -7.80 -19.90
CA ALA A 363 27.15 -7.80 -20.55
C ALA A 363 27.10 -8.47 -21.95
N SER A 364 26.40 -9.58 -22.06
CA SER A 364 26.17 -10.30 -23.33
C SER A 364 25.32 -9.49 -24.31
N LEU A 365 24.25 -8.84 -23.81
CA LEU A 365 23.36 -8.01 -24.63
C LEU A 365 24.06 -6.72 -25.12
N LYS A 366 24.95 -6.11 -24.31
CA LYS A 366 25.80 -5.00 -24.77
C LYS A 366 26.66 -5.41 -25.97
N SER A 367 27.27 -6.60 -25.91
CA SER A 367 28.04 -7.15 -27.03
C SER A 367 27.16 -7.49 -28.23
N ALA A 368 25.95 -8.01 -28.01
CA ALA A 368 24.99 -8.31 -29.07
C ALA A 368 24.52 -7.05 -29.81
N VAL A 369 24.28 -5.95 -29.10
CA VAL A 369 23.95 -4.64 -29.72
C VAL A 369 25.10 -4.18 -30.62
N GLN A 370 26.34 -4.24 -30.15
CA GLN A 370 27.48 -3.86 -30.98
C GLN A 370 27.60 -4.73 -32.23
N SER A 371 27.54 -6.06 -32.06
CA SER A 371 27.66 -7.00 -33.18
C SER A 371 26.51 -6.87 -34.20
N SER A 372 25.28 -6.63 -33.74
CA SER A 372 24.13 -6.43 -34.64
C SER A 372 24.21 -5.07 -35.36
N LYS A 373 24.79 -4.04 -34.73
CA LYS A 373 25.09 -2.76 -35.38
C LYS A 373 26.11 -2.93 -36.49
N ASP A 374 27.22 -3.60 -36.21
CA ASP A 374 28.28 -3.85 -37.20
C ASP A 374 27.75 -4.70 -38.40
N ALA A 375 26.92 -5.71 -38.10
CA ALA A 375 26.26 -6.51 -39.10
C ALA A 375 25.29 -5.71 -39.98
N LEU A 376 24.52 -4.78 -39.39
CA LEU A 376 23.63 -3.89 -40.11
C LEU A 376 24.43 -2.97 -41.06
N GLU A 377 25.49 -2.34 -40.57
CA GLU A 377 26.35 -1.47 -41.39
C GLU A 377 26.98 -2.21 -42.57
N ALA A 378 27.52 -3.43 -42.34
CA ALA A 378 28.06 -4.28 -43.37
C ALA A 378 27.02 -4.74 -44.39
N THR A 379 25.82 -5.11 -43.95
CA THR A 379 24.72 -5.55 -44.83
C THR A 379 24.19 -4.36 -45.64
N ARG A 380 24.13 -3.16 -45.09
CA ARG A 380 23.73 -1.94 -45.80
C ARG A 380 24.71 -1.64 -46.97
N LEU A 381 26.00 -1.65 -46.68
CA LEU A 381 27.06 -1.51 -47.72
C LEU A 381 26.94 -2.61 -48.79
N GLY A 382 26.72 -3.88 -48.38
CA GLY A 382 26.53 -4.98 -49.30
C GLY A 382 25.32 -4.80 -50.21
N TYR A 383 24.23 -4.27 -49.69
CA TYR A 383 23.02 -3.93 -50.44
C TYR A 383 23.26 -2.81 -51.46
N GLU A 384 23.94 -1.74 -51.05
CA GLU A 384 24.33 -0.61 -51.92
C GLU A 384 25.21 -1.05 -53.08
N LEU A 385 26.10 -2.03 -52.84
CA LEU A 385 26.98 -2.63 -53.84
C LEU A 385 26.31 -3.77 -54.63
N ASN A 386 24.99 -4.04 -54.46
CA ASN A 386 24.22 -5.13 -55.05
C ASN A 386 24.77 -6.56 -54.75
N SER A 387 25.54 -6.74 -53.69
CA SER A 387 26.06 -8.02 -53.22
C SER A 387 25.15 -8.68 -52.16
N ARG A 388 24.17 -7.96 -51.63
CA ARG A 388 23.14 -8.43 -50.69
C ARG A 388 21.75 -8.05 -51.20
N ASN A 389 20.74 -8.80 -50.84
CA ASN A 389 19.36 -8.50 -51.21
C ASN A 389 18.66 -7.63 -50.15
N LEU A 390 17.48 -7.10 -50.50
CA LEU A 390 16.68 -6.27 -49.61
C LEU A 390 16.27 -7.00 -48.33
N ILE A 391 15.91 -8.29 -48.42
CA ILE A 391 15.47 -9.10 -47.29
C ILE A 391 16.55 -9.21 -46.22
N ASP A 392 17.84 -9.36 -46.64
CA ASP A 392 18.98 -9.40 -45.72
C ASP A 392 19.11 -8.10 -44.95
N LEU A 393 18.95 -6.95 -45.60
CA LEU A 393 19.00 -5.61 -44.96
C LEU A 393 17.86 -5.44 -43.96
N LEU A 394 16.62 -5.77 -44.33
CA LEU A 394 15.46 -5.69 -43.45
C LEU A 394 15.63 -6.56 -42.20
N GLN A 395 16.20 -7.77 -42.37
CA GLN A 395 16.46 -8.68 -41.26
C GLN A 395 17.56 -8.11 -40.32
N ALA A 396 18.61 -7.51 -40.85
CA ALA A 396 19.69 -6.90 -40.07
C ALA A 396 19.17 -5.71 -39.27
N GLU A 397 18.31 -4.85 -39.85
CA GLU A 397 17.66 -3.72 -39.14
C GLU A 397 16.74 -4.20 -38.02
N LYS A 398 15.93 -5.22 -38.27
CA LYS A 398 15.11 -5.84 -37.24
C LYS A 398 15.95 -6.40 -36.10
N ASN A 399 17.00 -7.15 -36.38
CA ASN A 399 17.88 -7.73 -35.35
C ASN A 399 18.56 -6.64 -34.48
N TYR A 400 18.99 -5.55 -35.08
CA TYR A 400 19.58 -4.43 -34.34
C TYR A 400 18.55 -3.75 -33.42
N SER A 401 17.35 -3.44 -33.93
CA SER A 401 16.27 -2.85 -33.15
C SER A 401 15.86 -3.75 -31.96
N GLU A 402 15.74 -5.07 -32.20
CA GLU A 402 15.44 -6.05 -31.15
C GLU A 402 16.56 -6.13 -30.10
N SER A 403 17.82 -6.04 -30.50
CA SER A 403 18.98 -6.06 -29.58
C SER A 403 18.97 -4.86 -28.64
N ILE A 404 18.68 -3.66 -29.14
CA ILE A 404 18.55 -2.43 -28.33
C ILE A 404 17.41 -2.57 -27.31
N ASN A 405 16.25 -3.03 -27.76
CA ASN A 405 15.08 -3.21 -26.90
C ASN A 405 15.37 -4.22 -25.77
N ASN A 406 15.99 -5.36 -26.12
CA ASN A 406 16.36 -6.39 -25.14
C ASN A 406 17.35 -5.87 -24.10
N LEU A 407 18.36 -5.07 -24.51
CA LEU A 407 19.31 -4.44 -23.58
C LEU A 407 18.59 -3.46 -22.65
N SER A 408 17.70 -2.62 -23.18
CA SER A 408 16.94 -1.65 -22.38
C SER A 408 16.06 -2.35 -21.33
N GLN A 409 15.33 -3.37 -21.73
CA GLN A 409 14.49 -4.16 -20.82
C GLN A 409 15.31 -4.87 -19.74
N ALA A 410 16.44 -5.48 -20.11
CA ALA A 410 17.32 -6.14 -19.15
C ALA A 410 17.92 -5.13 -18.14
N THR A 411 18.32 -3.95 -18.61
CA THR A 411 18.86 -2.85 -17.78
C THR A 411 17.84 -2.37 -16.75
N TYR A 412 16.64 -2.04 -17.17
CA TYR A 412 15.59 -1.55 -16.26
C TYR A 412 15.08 -2.67 -15.33
N GLY A 413 15.01 -3.90 -15.85
CA GLY A 413 14.69 -5.07 -15.04
C GLY A 413 15.70 -5.31 -13.93
N PHE A 414 17.00 -5.14 -14.19
CA PHE A 414 18.05 -5.25 -13.16
C PHE A 414 17.85 -4.23 -12.03
N ILE A 415 17.57 -2.96 -12.35
CA ILE A 415 17.37 -1.92 -11.35
C ILE A 415 16.19 -2.25 -10.44
N VAL A 416 15.04 -2.59 -11.02
CA VAL A 416 13.86 -2.96 -10.23
C VAL A 416 14.13 -4.18 -9.35
N THR A 417 14.80 -5.21 -9.91
CA THR A 417 15.16 -6.43 -9.17
C THR A 417 16.14 -6.13 -8.04
N SER A 418 17.07 -5.18 -8.21
CA SER A 418 18.01 -4.78 -7.15
C SER A 418 17.30 -4.09 -5.98
N LEU A 419 16.30 -3.25 -6.25
CA LEU A 419 15.47 -2.65 -5.20
C LEU A 419 14.61 -3.70 -4.48
N GLN A 420 14.02 -4.65 -5.22
CA GLN A 420 13.29 -5.78 -4.63
C GLN A 420 14.20 -6.66 -3.74
N TYR A 421 15.45 -6.85 -4.15
CA TYR A 421 16.43 -7.55 -3.33
C TYR A 421 16.75 -6.79 -2.04
N LYS A 422 17.00 -5.47 -2.13
CA LYS A 422 17.20 -4.62 -0.95
C LYS A 422 15.99 -4.64 -0.01
N GLN A 423 14.77 -4.65 -0.57
CA GLN A 423 13.53 -4.81 0.22
C GLN A 423 13.47 -6.17 0.91
N ALA A 424 13.75 -7.26 0.20
CA ALA A 424 13.70 -8.62 0.76
C ALA A 424 14.68 -8.82 1.92
N ILE A 425 15.88 -8.23 1.86
CA ILE A 425 16.86 -8.24 2.96
C ILE A 425 16.57 -7.19 4.05
N GLY A 426 15.54 -6.34 3.89
CA GLY A 426 15.15 -5.31 4.84
C GLY A 426 16.03 -4.05 4.84
N ASN A 427 16.78 -3.79 3.76
CA ASN A 427 17.72 -2.67 3.66
C ASN A 427 17.30 -1.59 2.66
N LEU A 428 16.11 -1.68 2.06
CA LEU A 428 15.60 -0.66 1.14
C LEU A 428 15.18 0.59 1.93
N VAL A 429 15.79 1.74 1.58
CA VAL A 429 15.54 3.03 2.25
C VAL A 429 15.29 4.13 1.20
N PRO A 430 14.62 5.24 1.55
CA PRO A 430 14.39 6.35 0.60
C PRO A 430 15.66 6.95 -0.01
N SER A 431 16.80 6.86 0.69
CA SER A 431 18.10 7.29 0.15
C SER A 431 18.55 6.48 -1.08
N ASP A 432 18.05 5.26 -1.27
CA ASP A 432 18.33 4.48 -2.48
C ASP A 432 17.73 5.14 -3.73
N VAL A 433 16.57 5.78 -3.60
CA VAL A 433 15.96 6.58 -4.68
C VAL A 433 16.84 7.80 -5.01
N VAL A 434 17.38 8.48 -3.98
CA VAL A 434 18.28 9.63 -4.16
C VAL A 434 19.56 9.20 -4.86
N GLU A 435 20.13 8.06 -4.48
CA GLU A 435 21.35 7.52 -5.11
C GLU A 435 21.07 7.14 -6.56
N LEU A 436 19.97 6.46 -6.82
CA LEU A 436 19.53 6.12 -8.17
C LEU A 436 19.28 7.39 -9.00
N ASN A 437 18.66 8.42 -8.41
CA ASN A 437 18.35 9.68 -9.08
C ASN A 437 19.61 10.45 -9.53
N LYS A 438 20.73 10.32 -8.82
CA LYS A 438 22.01 10.93 -9.25
C LYS A 438 22.51 10.39 -10.58
N GLN A 439 22.08 9.20 -10.97
CA GLN A 439 22.46 8.55 -12.21
C GLN A 439 21.67 9.08 -13.43
N PHE A 440 20.63 9.94 -13.20
CA PHE A 440 19.86 10.62 -14.26
C PHE A 440 20.47 11.98 -14.66
N LYS A 441 21.49 12.43 -13.99
CA LYS A 441 22.24 13.66 -14.28
C LYS A 441 23.55 13.32 -14.97
#